data_f848195c43d6f7d98459e5013934b6f8
#
_entry.id   f848195c43d6f7d98459e5013934b6f8
#
_cell.length_a   1.000
_cell.length_b   1.000
_cell.length_c   1.000
_cell.angle_alpha   90.00
_cell.angle_beta   90.00
_cell.angle_gamma   90.00
#
_symmetry.space_group_name_H-M   'P 1'
#
loop_
_entity.id
_entity.type
_entity.pdbx_description
1 polymer ?
#
loop_
_entity_poly.entity_id
_entity_poly.type
_entity_poly.pdbx_seq_one_letter_code
_entity_poly.pdbx_strand_id
1 'polypeptide(L)'
;MTEELGDSNTDIIGTLISDLVANSGRGETVGFSLEKHELIGELTRFNYERIYHNPRLVVYRRHIRTVIHTLFDYFTDLFAKHGADFTAYTALDFEVDRNFGHYVEKLRCVYETEGYPARSIITDYIAGMTDSFALDCMRQISLPVPLHFPRGAPQEGGY
;
A
#
# COMPACT_ATOMS: atom_id res chain seq x y z
N MET A 1 -32.24 2.87 -1.66
CA MET A 1 -30.79 3.12 -1.74
C MET A 1 -30.24 2.90 -3.14
N THR A 2 -30.40 1.73 -3.78
CA THR A 2 -30.04 1.50 -5.20
C THR A 2 -30.85 2.35 -6.18
N GLU A 3 -32.15 2.57 -5.93
CA GLU A 3 -32.99 3.43 -6.76
C GLU A 3 -32.58 4.93 -6.70
N GLU A 4 -31.92 5.37 -5.64
CA GLU A 4 -31.57 6.76 -5.38
C GLU A 4 -30.10 7.08 -5.68
N LEU A 5 -29.22 6.11 -5.62
CA LEU A 5 -27.77 6.27 -5.87
C LEU A 5 -27.31 5.63 -7.18
N GLY A 6 -28.01 4.59 -7.66
CA GLY A 6 -27.61 3.79 -8.82
C GLY A 6 -27.08 2.41 -8.45
N ASP A 7 -26.84 1.58 -9.47
CA ASP A 7 -26.49 0.17 -9.35
C ASP A 7 -24.98 -0.10 -9.48
N SER A 8 -24.21 0.88 -9.91
CA SER A 8 -22.78 0.77 -10.09
C SER A 8 -22.00 1.83 -9.31
N ASN A 9 -20.71 1.59 -9.06
CA ASN A 9 -19.84 2.58 -8.44
C ASN A 9 -19.81 3.90 -9.23
N THR A 10 -19.89 3.82 -10.56
CA THR A 10 -19.90 5.00 -11.43
C THR A 10 -21.16 5.81 -11.23
N ASP A 11 -22.32 5.16 -11.15
CA ASP A 11 -23.61 5.83 -10.94
C ASP A 11 -23.68 6.46 -9.55
N ILE A 12 -23.24 5.73 -8.53
CA ILE A 12 -23.18 6.23 -7.14
C ILE A 12 -22.31 7.49 -7.06
N ILE A 13 -21.11 7.43 -7.60
CA ILE A 13 -20.18 8.57 -7.61
C ILE A 13 -20.75 9.72 -8.41
N GLY A 14 -21.30 9.45 -9.60
CA GLY A 14 -21.90 10.46 -10.46
C GLY A 14 -23.09 11.18 -9.80
N THR A 15 -23.98 10.44 -9.14
CA THR A 15 -25.11 10.98 -8.40
C THR A 15 -24.65 11.88 -7.24
N LEU A 16 -23.67 11.42 -6.47
CA LEU A 16 -23.13 12.19 -5.34
C LEU A 16 -22.39 13.46 -5.80
N ILE A 17 -21.60 13.39 -6.86
CA ILE A 17 -20.93 14.57 -7.43
C ILE A 17 -21.97 15.59 -7.92
N SER A 18 -23.00 15.13 -8.61
CA SER A 18 -24.06 16.01 -9.13
C SER A 18 -24.81 16.74 -8.03
N ASP A 19 -25.15 16.02 -6.96
CA ASP A 19 -25.79 16.59 -5.78
C ASP A 19 -24.87 17.61 -5.08
N LEU A 20 -23.61 17.23 -4.85
CA LEU A 20 -22.61 18.11 -4.23
C LEU A 20 -22.45 19.42 -4.99
N VAL A 21 -22.32 19.35 -6.32
CA VAL A 21 -22.16 20.52 -7.17
C VAL A 21 -23.43 21.39 -7.13
N ALA A 22 -24.62 20.79 -7.23
CA ALA A 22 -25.89 21.51 -7.20
C ALA A 22 -26.12 22.18 -5.85
N ASN A 23 -25.77 21.54 -4.74
CA ASN A 23 -26.01 22.04 -3.40
C ASN A 23 -24.94 23.03 -2.89
N SER A 24 -23.72 22.99 -3.45
CA SER A 24 -22.59 23.86 -3.07
C SER A 24 -22.52 25.16 -3.92
N GLY A 25 -23.38 25.34 -4.90
CA GLY A 25 -23.17 26.24 -6.06
C GLY A 25 -23.17 27.75 -5.82
N ARG A 26 -23.40 28.29 -4.63
CA ARG A 26 -23.36 29.73 -4.34
C ARG A 26 -23.08 30.10 -2.88
N GLY A 27 -22.67 29.19 -2.07
CA GLY A 27 -22.42 29.40 -0.65
C GLY A 27 -20.93 29.31 -0.28
N GLU A 28 -20.60 29.79 0.91
CA GLU A 28 -19.26 29.67 1.48
C GLU A 28 -18.93 28.19 1.92
N THR A 29 -19.91 27.29 1.84
CA THR A 29 -19.80 25.91 2.29
C THR A 29 -20.00 24.93 1.14
N VAL A 30 -19.16 23.91 1.10
CA VAL A 30 -19.30 22.74 0.23
C VAL A 30 -20.01 21.63 1.00
N GLY A 31 -21.12 21.11 0.47
CA GLY A 31 -21.88 20.08 1.18
C GLY A 31 -22.92 19.39 0.29
N PHE A 32 -23.33 18.21 0.73
CA PHE A 32 -24.44 17.47 0.13
C PHE A 32 -25.80 18.05 0.56
N SER A 33 -26.84 17.78 -0.21
CA SER A 33 -28.20 17.95 0.27
C SER A 33 -28.43 17.11 1.53
N LEU A 34 -29.40 17.51 2.36
CA LEU A 34 -29.71 16.78 3.59
C LEU A 34 -30.06 15.29 3.30
N GLU A 35 -30.84 15.07 2.24
CA GLU A 35 -31.26 13.74 1.79
C GLU A 35 -30.02 12.87 1.44
N LYS A 36 -29.09 13.39 0.65
CA LYS A 36 -27.89 12.62 0.26
C LYS A 36 -26.92 12.46 1.42
N HIS A 37 -26.85 13.43 2.33
CA HIS A 37 -26.07 13.30 3.55
C HIS A 37 -26.56 12.15 4.44
N GLU A 38 -27.87 12.02 4.66
CA GLU A 38 -28.46 10.92 5.42
C GLU A 38 -28.22 9.57 4.74
N LEU A 39 -28.41 9.51 3.42
CA LEU A 39 -28.19 8.30 2.63
C LEU A 39 -26.74 7.82 2.64
N ILE A 40 -25.76 8.75 2.58
CA ILE A 40 -24.33 8.45 2.75
C ILE A 40 -24.08 7.87 4.14
N GLY A 41 -24.71 8.44 5.18
CA GLY A 41 -24.62 7.95 6.54
C GLY A 41 -25.12 6.50 6.68
N GLU A 42 -26.26 6.17 6.05
CA GLU A 42 -26.81 4.80 6.02
C GLU A 42 -25.90 3.83 5.25
N LEU A 43 -25.40 4.23 4.08
CA LEU A 43 -24.48 3.42 3.28
C LEU A 43 -23.18 3.15 4.05
N THR A 44 -22.65 4.17 4.70
CA THR A 44 -21.44 4.04 5.53
C THR A 44 -21.66 3.06 6.68
N ARG A 45 -22.78 3.18 7.38
CA ARG A 45 -23.15 2.25 8.48
C ARG A 45 -23.30 0.82 7.97
N PHE A 46 -24.01 0.63 6.86
CA PHE A 46 -24.18 -0.68 6.23
C PHE A 46 -22.84 -1.32 5.87
N ASN A 47 -21.95 -0.56 5.21
CA ASN A 47 -20.62 -1.04 4.85
C ASN A 47 -19.79 -1.41 6.08
N TYR A 48 -19.87 -0.59 7.13
CA TYR A 48 -19.17 -0.83 8.37
C TYR A 48 -19.62 -2.14 9.04
N GLU A 49 -20.93 -2.34 9.18
CA GLU A 49 -21.51 -3.52 9.82
C GLU A 49 -21.36 -4.80 8.99
N ARG A 50 -21.59 -4.72 7.68
CA ARG A 50 -21.66 -5.90 6.81
C ARG A 50 -20.34 -6.28 6.18
N ILE A 51 -19.48 -5.31 5.87
CA ILE A 51 -18.21 -5.53 5.19
C ILE A 51 -17.08 -5.47 6.21
N TYR A 52 -16.85 -4.30 6.82
CA TYR A 52 -15.65 -4.09 7.64
C TYR A 52 -15.63 -4.86 8.96
N HIS A 53 -16.80 -5.18 9.54
CA HIS A 53 -16.91 -6.03 10.73
C HIS A 53 -17.13 -7.51 10.43
N ASN A 54 -17.02 -7.93 9.17
CA ASN A 54 -17.16 -9.33 8.84
C ASN A 54 -16.10 -10.17 9.55
N PRO A 55 -16.48 -11.26 10.27
CA PRO A 55 -15.54 -12.13 10.97
C PRO A 55 -14.43 -12.70 10.08
N ARG A 56 -14.69 -12.90 8.78
CA ARG A 56 -13.68 -13.36 7.82
C ARG A 56 -12.54 -12.37 7.65
N LEU A 57 -12.78 -11.07 7.88
CA LEU A 57 -11.74 -10.04 7.81
C LEU A 57 -10.84 -10.00 9.04
N VAL A 58 -11.21 -10.63 10.15
CA VAL A 58 -10.38 -10.66 11.36
C VAL A 58 -9.05 -11.38 11.10
N VAL A 59 -9.12 -12.56 10.46
CA VAL A 59 -7.92 -13.33 10.09
C VAL A 59 -7.09 -12.54 9.08
N TYR A 60 -7.76 -11.98 8.05
CA TYR A 60 -7.11 -11.19 7.02
C TYR A 60 -6.37 -9.97 7.60
N ARG A 61 -6.99 -9.22 8.51
CA ARG A 61 -6.35 -8.09 9.21
C ARG A 61 -5.10 -8.51 9.99
N ARG A 62 -5.10 -9.70 10.59
CA ARG A 62 -3.92 -10.23 11.28
C ARG A 62 -2.76 -10.42 10.30
N HIS A 63 -3.03 -11.01 9.14
CA HIS A 63 -2.01 -11.19 8.10
C HIS A 63 -1.47 -9.85 7.58
N ILE A 64 -2.36 -8.90 7.27
CA ILE A 64 -1.95 -7.55 6.84
C ILE A 64 -1.06 -6.90 7.90
N ARG A 65 -1.47 -6.96 9.17
CA ARG A 65 -0.66 -6.41 10.26
C ARG A 65 0.74 -7.04 10.29
N THR A 66 0.83 -8.36 10.17
CA THR A 66 2.12 -9.05 10.12
C THR A 66 2.96 -8.57 8.96
N VAL A 67 2.40 -8.46 7.75
CA VAL A 67 3.11 -7.95 6.57
C VAL A 67 3.66 -6.54 6.83
N ILE A 68 2.79 -5.62 7.25
CA ILE A 68 3.18 -4.21 7.48
C ILE A 68 4.28 -4.10 8.54
N HIS A 69 4.14 -4.80 9.68
CA HIS A 69 5.14 -4.74 10.74
C HIS A 69 6.48 -5.35 10.29
N THR A 70 6.44 -6.49 9.60
CA THR A 70 7.68 -7.13 9.09
C THR A 70 8.39 -6.22 8.09
N LEU A 71 7.65 -5.59 7.17
CA LEU A 71 8.24 -4.64 6.22
C LEU A 71 8.81 -3.41 6.94
N PHE A 72 8.09 -2.90 7.93
CA PHE A 72 8.54 -1.75 8.71
C PHE A 72 9.84 -2.02 9.48
N ASP A 73 9.91 -3.15 10.16
CA ASP A 73 11.10 -3.56 10.90
C ASP A 73 12.28 -3.79 9.94
N TYR A 74 12.04 -4.49 8.83
CA TYR A 74 13.04 -4.74 7.80
C TYR A 74 13.64 -3.45 7.23
N PHE A 75 12.81 -2.51 6.77
CA PHE A 75 13.30 -1.24 6.21
C PHE A 75 13.90 -0.33 7.29
N THR A 76 13.48 -0.45 8.54
CA THR A 76 14.11 0.26 9.67
C THR A 76 15.53 -0.22 9.85
N ASP A 77 15.76 -1.53 9.88
CA ASP A 77 17.09 -2.12 10.00
C ASP A 77 17.96 -1.81 8.78
N LEU A 78 17.39 -1.87 7.59
CA LEU A 78 18.07 -1.55 6.34
C LEU A 78 18.52 -0.08 6.31
N PHE A 79 17.63 0.85 6.68
CA PHE A 79 17.94 2.27 6.73
C PHE A 79 18.93 2.59 7.86
N ALA A 80 18.87 1.91 9.00
CA ALA A 80 19.84 2.07 10.09
C ALA A 80 21.27 1.67 9.67
N LYS A 81 21.40 0.71 8.74
CA LYS A 81 22.70 0.27 8.21
C LYS A 81 23.29 1.18 7.15
N HIS A 82 22.46 1.69 6.25
CA HIS A 82 22.90 2.37 5.04
C HIS A 82 22.55 3.86 5.01
N GLY A 83 21.53 4.29 5.75
CA GLY A 83 21.11 5.69 5.86
C GLY A 83 20.86 6.33 4.49
N ALA A 84 21.54 7.44 4.22
CA ALA A 84 21.48 8.17 2.97
C ALA A 84 22.60 7.79 1.97
N ASP A 85 23.33 6.71 2.21
CA ASP A 85 24.30 6.20 1.24
C ASP A 85 23.62 5.34 0.16
N PHE A 86 23.19 6.00 -0.91
CA PHE A 86 22.44 5.37 -2.00
C PHE A 86 23.27 4.35 -2.78
N THR A 87 24.58 4.53 -2.83
CA THR A 87 25.47 3.59 -3.54
C THR A 87 25.51 2.25 -2.84
N ALA A 88 25.39 2.25 -1.51
CA ALA A 88 25.31 1.02 -0.73
C ALA A 88 24.08 0.17 -1.08
N TYR A 89 22.92 0.78 -1.34
CA TYR A 89 21.70 0.05 -1.73
C TYR A 89 21.81 -0.63 -3.10
N THR A 90 22.51 0.00 -4.06
CA THR A 90 22.66 -0.55 -5.42
C THR A 90 23.50 -1.82 -5.45
N ALA A 91 24.35 -2.02 -4.44
CA ALA A 91 25.22 -3.20 -4.31
C ALA A 91 24.53 -4.38 -3.61
N LEU A 92 23.29 -4.22 -3.10
CA LEU A 92 22.57 -5.27 -2.40
C LEU A 92 21.93 -6.28 -3.36
N ASP A 93 21.87 -7.53 -2.93
CA ASP A 93 21.41 -8.65 -3.75
C ASP A 93 19.89 -8.61 -4.00
N PHE A 94 19.10 -8.14 -3.01
CA PHE A 94 17.65 -8.13 -3.11
C PHE A 94 17.14 -6.92 -3.88
N GLU A 95 16.20 -7.17 -4.78
CA GLU A 95 15.52 -6.11 -5.53
C GLU A 95 14.74 -5.16 -4.61
N VAL A 96 14.15 -5.69 -3.55
CA VAL A 96 13.42 -4.92 -2.55
C VAL A 96 14.30 -3.85 -1.89
N ASP A 97 15.58 -4.15 -1.64
CA ASP A 97 16.53 -3.22 -1.03
C ASP A 97 16.90 -2.10 -1.99
N ARG A 98 17.18 -2.45 -3.25
CA ARG A 98 17.48 -1.47 -4.30
C ARG A 98 16.32 -0.55 -4.56
N ASN A 99 15.10 -1.07 -4.60
CA ASN A 99 13.88 -0.27 -4.79
C ASN A 99 13.68 0.73 -3.64
N PHE A 100 13.92 0.31 -2.41
CA PHE A 100 13.88 1.21 -1.26
C PHE A 100 14.96 2.30 -1.37
N GLY A 101 16.19 1.95 -1.71
CA GLY A 101 17.28 2.91 -1.94
C GLY A 101 16.92 3.95 -3.00
N HIS A 102 16.38 3.53 -4.14
CA HIS A 102 15.90 4.46 -5.18
C HIS A 102 14.80 5.39 -4.71
N TYR A 103 13.87 4.88 -3.88
CA TYR A 103 12.83 5.71 -3.29
C TYR A 103 13.43 6.80 -2.39
N VAL A 104 14.32 6.44 -1.48
CA VAL A 104 14.98 7.37 -0.56
C VAL A 104 15.79 8.42 -1.32
N GLU A 105 16.55 8.01 -2.36
CA GLU A 105 17.30 8.91 -3.23
C GLU A 105 16.39 9.93 -3.93
N LYS A 106 15.30 9.46 -4.53
CA LYS A 106 14.34 10.30 -5.27
C LYS A 106 13.71 11.38 -4.40
N LEU A 107 13.44 11.07 -3.14
CA LEU A 107 12.77 11.98 -2.20
C LEU A 107 13.74 12.66 -1.22
N ARG A 108 15.05 12.49 -1.42
CA ARG A 108 16.10 13.03 -0.55
C ARG A 108 15.91 14.52 -0.25
N CYS A 109 15.68 15.33 -1.29
CA CYS A 109 15.52 16.77 -1.11
C CYS A 109 14.36 17.12 -0.15
N VAL A 110 13.25 16.37 -0.21
CA VAL A 110 12.09 16.61 0.66
C VAL A 110 12.45 16.30 2.11
N TYR A 111 13.04 15.14 2.34
CA TYR A 111 13.32 14.67 3.71
C TYR A 111 14.47 15.43 4.37
N GLU A 112 15.51 15.85 3.62
CA GLU A 112 16.61 16.64 4.14
C GLU A 112 16.18 18.08 4.46
N THR A 113 15.34 18.69 3.60
CA THR A 113 14.91 20.09 3.78
C THR A 113 13.97 20.23 4.98
N GLU A 114 13.11 19.26 5.22
CA GLU A 114 12.09 19.29 6.25
C GLU A 114 12.51 18.59 7.55
N GLY A 115 13.69 17.94 7.56
CA GLY A 115 14.21 17.26 8.75
C GLY A 115 13.37 16.06 9.21
N TYR A 116 12.74 15.36 8.29
CA TYR A 116 11.90 14.20 8.59
C TYR A 116 12.69 13.08 9.26
N PRO A 117 12.17 12.48 10.31
CA PRO A 117 12.80 11.31 10.93
C PRO A 117 12.73 10.10 9.99
N ALA A 118 13.75 9.23 10.05
CA ALA A 118 13.81 7.99 9.28
C ALA A 118 12.51 7.17 9.29
N ARG A 119 11.82 7.17 10.44
CA ARG A 119 10.54 6.49 10.60
C ARG A 119 9.46 7.00 9.63
N SER A 120 9.42 8.30 9.36
CA SER A 120 8.47 8.87 8.41
C SER A 120 8.75 8.41 6.99
N ILE A 121 10.04 8.39 6.58
CA ILE A 121 10.48 7.91 5.27
C ILE A 121 9.99 6.47 5.03
N ILE A 122 10.19 5.60 6.02
CA ILE A 122 9.80 4.19 5.94
C ILE A 122 8.27 4.05 5.91
N THR A 123 7.56 4.83 6.74
CA THR A 123 6.10 4.83 6.75
C THR A 123 5.53 5.26 5.40
N ASP A 124 6.05 6.33 4.81
CA ASP A 124 5.63 6.85 3.52
C ASP A 124 5.90 5.85 2.38
N TYR A 125 7.05 5.18 2.43
CA TYR A 125 7.38 4.13 1.47
C TYR A 125 6.38 2.98 1.51
N ILE A 126 6.08 2.47 2.71
CA ILE A 126 5.13 1.36 2.89
C ILE A 126 3.70 1.81 2.55
N ALA A 127 3.29 3.02 2.94
CA ALA A 127 1.98 3.57 2.62
C ALA A 127 1.76 3.79 1.11
N GLY A 128 2.84 4.02 0.36
CA GLY A 128 2.81 4.13 -1.10
C GLY A 128 2.80 2.80 -1.86
N MET A 129 2.93 1.67 -1.17
CA MET A 129 2.91 0.35 -1.81
C MET A 129 1.49 -0.03 -2.25
N THR A 130 1.40 -0.73 -3.39
CA THR A 130 0.21 -1.52 -3.70
C THR A 130 0.21 -2.80 -2.87
N ASP A 131 -0.98 -3.41 -2.65
CA ASP A 131 -1.10 -4.67 -1.92
C ASP A 131 -0.20 -5.78 -2.52
N SER A 132 -0.19 -5.88 -3.86
CA SER A 132 0.62 -6.86 -4.57
C SER A 132 2.12 -6.62 -4.34
N PHE A 133 2.57 -5.37 -4.40
CA PHE A 133 3.97 -5.04 -4.19
C PHE A 133 4.41 -5.31 -2.74
N ALA A 134 3.59 -4.98 -1.74
CA ALA A 134 3.86 -5.29 -0.34
C ALA A 134 4.00 -6.81 -0.10
N LEU A 135 3.13 -7.61 -0.72
CA LEU A 135 3.19 -9.07 -0.63
C LEU A 135 4.43 -9.65 -1.32
N ASP A 136 4.84 -9.08 -2.46
CA ASP A 136 6.04 -9.50 -3.17
C ASP A 136 7.31 -9.12 -2.39
N CYS A 137 7.37 -7.94 -1.79
CA CYS A 137 8.43 -7.56 -0.86
C CYS A 137 8.51 -8.55 0.32
N MET A 138 7.36 -8.81 0.96
CA MET A 138 7.28 -9.76 2.07
C MET A 138 7.78 -11.16 1.66
N ARG A 139 7.45 -11.61 0.47
CA ARG A 139 7.90 -12.90 -0.06
C ARG A 139 9.42 -12.93 -0.26
N GLN A 140 9.99 -11.88 -0.83
CA GLN A 140 11.43 -11.77 -1.05
C GLN A 140 12.24 -11.80 0.26
N ILE A 141 11.77 -11.10 1.30
CA ILE A 141 12.49 -11.03 2.57
C ILE A 141 12.26 -12.23 3.50
N SER A 142 11.16 -12.97 3.33
CA SER A 142 10.76 -14.03 4.25
C SER A 142 10.99 -15.44 3.72
N LEU A 143 11.09 -15.60 2.41
CA LEU A 143 11.21 -16.92 1.77
C LEU A 143 12.52 -17.00 0.98
N PRO A 144 13.34 -18.03 1.23
CA PRO A 144 14.53 -18.24 0.43
C PRO A 144 14.15 -18.61 -1.00
N VAL A 145 14.89 -18.06 -1.97
CA VAL A 145 14.79 -18.49 -3.36
C VAL A 145 15.37 -19.89 -3.48
N PRO A 146 14.64 -20.87 -4.06
CA PRO A 146 15.19 -22.21 -4.26
C PRO A 146 16.44 -22.17 -5.14
N LEU A 147 17.53 -22.75 -4.65
CA LEU A 147 18.76 -22.89 -5.43
C LEU A 147 18.56 -23.98 -6.48
N HIS A 148 18.65 -23.62 -7.74
CA HIS A 148 18.71 -24.56 -8.84
C HIS A 148 20.17 -24.92 -9.11
N PHE A 149 20.56 -26.12 -8.71
CA PHE A 149 21.85 -26.67 -9.15
C PHE A 149 21.68 -27.24 -10.56
N PRO A 150 22.50 -26.85 -11.54
CA PRO A 150 22.48 -27.47 -12.85
C PRO A 150 22.76 -28.97 -12.67
N ARG A 151 21.87 -29.83 -13.13
CA ARG A 151 22.16 -31.26 -13.18
C ARG A 151 23.40 -31.42 -14.05
N GLY A 152 24.47 -32.00 -13.50
CA GLY A 152 25.68 -32.28 -14.26
C GLY A 152 25.30 -32.96 -15.58
N ALA A 153 25.87 -32.52 -16.69
CA ALA A 153 25.78 -33.24 -17.93
C ALA A 153 26.13 -34.69 -17.71
N PRO A 154 25.40 -35.67 -18.32
CA PRO A 154 25.78 -37.06 -18.23
C PRO A 154 27.22 -37.15 -18.71
N GLN A 155 28.11 -37.73 -17.87
CA GLN A 155 29.45 -38.09 -18.31
C GLN A 155 29.26 -39.13 -19.42
N GLU A 156 29.55 -38.74 -20.67
CA GLU A 156 29.69 -39.68 -21.76
C GLU A 156 30.80 -40.65 -21.35
N GLY A 157 30.37 -41.85 -20.95
CA GLY A 157 31.27 -42.93 -20.62
C GLY A 157 32.06 -43.31 -21.88
N GLY A 158 33.34 -42.95 -21.92
CA GLY A 158 34.27 -43.53 -22.87
C GLY A 158 34.45 -45.01 -22.57
N TYR A 159 34.17 -45.81 -23.55
CA TYR A 159 34.70 -47.18 -23.69
C TYR A 159 35.92 -47.16 -24.63
#